data_3a04a88093492e40ff1a8d9a991b7adb
#
_entry.id   3a04a88093492e40ff1a8d9a991b7adb
#
_cell.length_a   1.000
_cell.length_b   1.000
_cell.length_c   1.000
_cell.angle_alpha   90.00
_cell.angle_beta   90.00
_cell.angle_gamma   90.00
#
_symmetry.space_group_name_H-M   'P 1'
#
loop_
_entity.id
_entity.type
_entity.pdbx_description
1 polymer ?
#
loop_
_entity_poly.entity_id
_entity_poly.type
_entity_poly.pdbx_seq_one_letter_code
_entity_poly.pdbx_strand_id
1 'polypeptide(L)'
;DVPVTTDDVVSRLISASAKWRQVPTAVSDPLEDLGPAWIWNEENGTVEPRQGTLGELGLWNGLRHASRALQLAPGNFAAQELDTFHRLGLAVNGQNWLTLDPADPKSVLGQARGRGPAVLNAVLDEALKNNRLLTATAAARLLGDLGEIAGLAPLGREPAPLLRALDAGDTRLQYAAAEAISRLKVGQPFQGSPRVVEILRQTALSGGGRPYAIVGEVSPDRATDVAGMLRELGFDVLAAPSGREAFRAAATRSDIALAVLHPNIIRWALSETVANFQADPRTQRIPVVVYGPARLADKFRNRAPGQTHVAYATYVSNSEDLATQIPEVLAQVRGTVPT
;
A
#
# COMPACT_ATOMS: atom_id res chain seq x y z
N ASP A 1 -34.72 16.40 27.72
CA ASP A 1 -33.90 15.40 27.01
C ASP A 1 -34.56 15.14 25.66
N VAL A 2 -33.86 15.53 24.57
CA VAL A 2 -34.28 15.18 23.21
C VAL A 2 -33.94 13.69 22.99
N PRO A 3 -34.89 12.85 22.60
CA PRO A 3 -34.61 11.42 22.38
C PRO A 3 -33.58 11.27 21.23
N VAL A 4 -32.53 10.49 21.48
CA VAL A 4 -31.51 10.18 20.45
C VAL A 4 -32.14 9.26 19.42
N THR A 5 -32.20 9.71 18.18
CA THR A 5 -32.75 8.94 17.06
C THR A 5 -31.71 7.98 16.48
N THR A 6 -32.16 6.97 15.73
CA THR A 6 -31.25 6.08 14.97
C THR A 6 -30.37 6.88 14.00
N ASP A 7 -30.92 7.91 13.37
CA ASP A 7 -30.19 8.77 12.40
C ASP A 7 -29.08 9.56 13.11
N ASP A 8 -29.31 10.03 14.33
CA ASP A 8 -28.28 10.68 15.15
C ASP A 8 -27.12 9.71 15.46
N VAL A 9 -27.45 8.47 15.81
CA VAL A 9 -26.45 7.44 16.09
C VAL A 9 -25.65 7.11 14.82
N VAL A 10 -26.32 6.91 13.70
CA VAL A 10 -25.68 6.64 12.39
C VAL A 10 -24.75 7.79 11.99
N SER A 11 -25.21 9.03 12.09
CA SER A 11 -24.42 10.23 11.79
C SER A 11 -23.15 10.33 12.64
N ARG A 12 -23.25 10.04 13.96
CA ARG A 12 -22.09 10.02 14.87
C ARG A 12 -21.12 8.91 14.52
N LEU A 13 -21.61 7.71 14.17
CA LEU A 13 -20.76 6.58 13.76
C LEU A 13 -20.03 6.88 12.46
N ILE A 14 -20.70 7.46 11.47
CA ILE A 14 -20.11 7.92 10.21
C ILE A 14 -18.99 8.95 10.50
N SER A 15 -19.28 9.95 11.31
CA SER A 15 -18.30 10.98 11.68
C SER A 15 -17.10 10.40 12.44
N ALA A 16 -17.33 9.42 13.32
CA ALA A 16 -16.25 8.73 14.04
C ALA A 16 -15.39 7.89 13.09
N SER A 17 -16.01 7.17 12.13
CA SER A 17 -15.30 6.38 11.13
C SER A 17 -14.46 7.24 10.20
N ALA A 18 -15.00 8.36 9.72
CA ALA A 18 -14.34 9.24 8.78
C ALA A 18 -13.00 9.82 9.29
N LYS A 19 -12.86 9.99 10.59
CA LYS A 19 -11.61 10.45 11.24
C LYS A 19 -10.43 9.49 11.00
N TRP A 20 -10.70 8.22 10.74
CA TRP A 20 -9.70 7.17 10.54
C TRP A 20 -9.30 6.97 9.07
N ARG A 21 -9.75 7.81 8.16
CA ARG A 21 -9.30 7.78 6.75
C ARG A 21 -7.82 8.11 6.63
N GLN A 22 -7.33 9.02 7.47
CA GLN A 22 -5.91 9.37 7.52
C GLN A 22 -5.12 8.35 8.34
N VAL A 23 -3.82 8.23 8.04
CA VAL A 23 -2.90 7.47 8.91
C VAL A 23 -2.69 8.30 10.17
N PRO A 24 -2.92 7.74 11.37
CA PRO A 24 -2.55 8.43 12.60
C PRO A 24 -1.05 8.80 12.56
N THR A 25 -0.71 10.01 12.96
CA THR A 25 0.69 10.42 13.10
C THR A 25 1.29 9.67 14.29
N ALA A 26 2.40 8.97 14.06
CA ALA A 26 3.14 8.32 15.13
C ALA A 26 3.67 9.35 16.13
N VAL A 27 3.45 9.12 17.41
CA VAL A 27 3.98 9.94 18.50
C VAL A 27 5.25 9.30 19.08
N SER A 28 5.57 8.06 18.68
CA SER A 28 6.67 7.23 19.19
C SER A 28 7.66 6.85 18.11
N ASP A 29 8.73 6.17 18.49
CA ASP A 29 9.81 5.72 17.60
C ASP A 29 9.20 5.04 16.34
N PRO A 30 9.54 5.52 15.13
CA PRO A 30 9.06 4.92 13.87
C PRO A 30 9.43 3.44 13.69
N LEU A 31 10.40 2.93 14.45
CA LEU A 31 10.74 1.51 14.51
C LEU A 31 9.83 0.73 15.47
N GLU A 32 9.02 1.40 16.28
CA GLU A 32 8.03 0.83 17.20
C GLU A 32 6.59 1.11 16.74
N ASP A 33 6.37 1.30 15.46
CA ASP A 33 5.09 1.71 14.85
C ASP A 33 4.01 0.59 14.89
N LEU A 34 4.08 -0.26 15.91
CA LEU A 34 3.12 -1.31 16.18
C LEU A 34 2.35 -1.02 17.47
N GLY A 35 1.06 -1.17 17.40
CA GLY A 35 0.19 -1.06 18.55
C GLY A 35 -0.78 -2.24 18.64
N PRO A 36 -1.29 -2.57 19.84
CA PRO A 36 -2.31 -3.58 19.99
C PRO A 36 -3.69 -3.04 19.59
N ALA A 37 -4.39 -3.76 18.71
CA ALA A 37 -5.83 -3.65 18.56
C ALA A 37 -6.50 -4.80 19.30
N TRP A 38 -7.51 -4.49 20.08
CA TRP A 38 -8.34 -5.50 20.73
C TRP A 38 -9.49 -5.87 19.79
N ILE A 39 -9.47 -7.10 19.28
CA ILE A 39 -10.41 -7.59 18.28
C ILE A 39 -11.22 -8.73 18.88
N TRP A 40 -12.53 -8.70 18.61
CA TRP A 40 -13.41 -9.81 18.99
C TRP A 40 -13.14 -11.00 18.06
N ASN A 41 -12.79 -12.14 18.66
CA ASN A 41 -12.68 -13.42 17.96
C ASN A 41 -14.03 -14.15 18.08
N GLU A 42 -14.73 -14.30 16.95
CA GLU A 42 -16.05 -14.95 16.91
C GLU A 42 -15.96 -16.47 17.21
N GLU A 43 -14.84 -17.10 16.85
CA GLU A 43 -14.67 -18.55 17.05
C GLU A 43 -14.51 -18.90 18.53
N ASN A 44 -13.79 -18.10 19.28
CA ASN A 44 -13.48 -18.33 20.68
C ASN A 44 -14.40 -17.56 21.64
N GLY A 45 -15.17 -16.59 21.14
CA GLY A 45 -15.99 -15.69 21.95
C GLY A 45 -15.19 -14.82 22.91
N THR A 46 -13.95 -14.47 22.54
CA THR A 46 -13.01 -13.72 23.40
C THR A 46 -12.50 -12.47 22.69
N VAL A 47 -12.02 -11.50 23.48
CA VAL A 47 -11.31 -10.33 22.94
C VAL A 47 -9.82 -10.61 22.98
N GLU A 48 -9.17 -10.60 21.80
CA GLU A 48 -7.77 -10.92 21.65
C GLU A 48 -6.96 -9.71 21.16
N PRO A 49 -5.73 -9.50 21.66
CA PRO A 49 -4.86 -8.46 21.15
C PRO A 49 -4.26 -8.88 19.80
N ARG A 50 -4.45 -8.05 18.78
CA ARG A 50 -3.78 -8.19 17.50
C ARG A 50 -2.81 -7.03 17.30
N GLN A 51 -1.56 -7.33 17.05
CA GLN A 51 -0.57 -6.31 16.70
C GLN A 51 -0.78 -5.85 15.25
N GLY A 52 -0.69 -4.56 15.04
CA GLY A 52 -0.77 -3.97 13.71
C GLY A 52 -0.07 -2.63 13.64
N THR A 53 0.24 -2.20 12.43
CA THR A 53 0.78 -0.86 12.19
C THR A 53 -0.26 0.21 12.56
N LEU A 54 0.18 1.43 12.84
CA LEU A 54 -0.74 2.55 13.12
C LEU A 54 -1.75 2.75 11.99
N GLY A 55 -1.31 2.52 10.75
CA GLY A 55 -2.18 2.56 9.58
C GLY A 55 -3.29 1.51 9.63
N GLU A 56 -2.98 0.27 10.04
CA GLU A 56 -3.96 -0.81 10.19
C GLU A 56 -4.87 -0.58 11.39
N LEU A 57 -4.31 -0.10 12.52
CA LEU A 57 -5.10 0.26 13.70
C LEU A 57 -6.17 1.31 13.35
N GLY A 58 -5.80 2.31 12.55
CA GLY A 58 -6.75 3.30 12.04
C GLY A 58 -7.86 2.64 11.21
N LEU A 59 -7.48 1.77 10.27
CA LEU A 59 -8.45 1.06 9.43
C LEU A 59 -9.40 0.16 10.24
N TRP A 60 -8.91 -0.59 11.24
CA TRP A 60 -9.76 -1.41 12.12
C TRP A 60 -10.73 -0.57 12.94
N ASN A 61 -10.26 0.54 13.52
CA ASN A 61 -11.13 1.43 14.28
C ASN A 61 -12.19 2.08 13.37
N GLY A 62 -11.80 2.56 12.19
CA GLY A 62 -12.71 3.11 11.21
C GLY A 62 -13.76 2.09 10.76
N LEU A 63 -13.33 0.86 10.47
CA LEU A 63 -14.21 -0.24 10.05
C LEU A 63 -15.25 -0.57 11.12
N ARG A 64 -14.87 -0.64 12.41
CA ARG A 64 -15.80 -0.91 13.49
C ARG A 64 -16.98 0.07 13.49
N HIS A 65 -16.71 1.35 13.35
CA HIS A 65 -17.75 2.37 13.31
C HIS A 65 -18.57 2.32 12.02
N ALA A 66 -17.91 2.15 10.86
CA ALA A 66 -18.57 2.05 9.57
C ALA A 66 -19.52 0.84 9.49
N SER A 67 -19.04 -0.34 9.89
CA SER A 67 -19.84 -1.56 9.88
C SER A 67 -21.06 -1.44 10.80
N ARG A 68 -20.92 -0.78 11.97
CA ARG A 68 -22.05 -0.55 12.85
C ARG A 68 -23.06 0.43 12.26
N ALA A 69 -22.59 1.50 11.62
CA ALA A 69 -23.47 2.43 10.90
C ALA A 69 -24.23 1.71 9.78
N LEU A 70 -23.53 0.85 9.03
CA LEU A 70 -24.11 0.08 7.93
C LEU A 70 -25.14 -0.95 8.40
N GLN A 71 -24.94 -1.57 9.57
CA GLN A 71 -25.94 -2.48 10.18
C GLN A 71 -27.22 -1.73 10.55
N LEU A 72 -27.11 -0.50 11.06
CA LEU A 72 -28.25 0.32 11.45
C LEU A 72 -28.97 0.95 10.24
N ALA A 73 -28.24 1.28 9.20
CA ALA A 73 -28.73 1.93 7.99
C ALA A 73 -28.05 1.33 6.73
N PRO A 74 -28.47 0.12 6.26
CA PRO A 74 -27.84 -0.56 5.14
C PRO A 74 -27.86 0.23 3.82
N GLY A 75 -28.85 1.08 3.61
CA GLY A 75 -28.97 1.95 2.43
C GLY A 75 -28.19 3.26 2.52
N ASN A 76 -27.53 3.55 3.65
CA ASN A 76 -26.81 4.81 3.80
C ASN A 76 -25.51 4.80 2.98
N PHE A 77 -25.41 5.69 1.98
CA PHE A 77 -24.27 5.76 1.05
C PHE A 77 -22.95 6.02 1.76
N ALA A 78 -22.90 6.95 2.72
CA ALA A 78 -21.67 7.28 3.44
C ALA A 78 -21.17 6.11 4.32
N ALA A 79 -22.10 5.33 4.90
CA ALA A 79 -21.75 4.12 5.64
C ALA A 79 -21.20 3.04 4.70
N GLN A 80 -21.79 2.88 3.50
CA GLN A 80 -21.28 1.93 2.49
C GLN A 80 -19.89 2.34 1.99
N GLU A 81 -19.68 3.61 1.70
CA GLU A 81 -18.39 4.15 1.27
C GLU A 81 -17.30 3.89 2.32
N LEU A 82 -17.55 4.27 3.59
CA LEU A 82 -16.59 4.10 4.68
C LEU A 82 -16.29 2.63 4.98
N ASP A 83 -17.31 1.76 5.02
CA ASP A 83 -17.11 0.33 5.23
C ASP A 83 -16.25 -0.27 4.12
N THR A 84 -16.53 0.11 2.86
CA THR A 84 -15.76 -0.34 1.70
C THR A 84 -14.33 0.19 1.72
N PHE A 85 -14.13 1.48 2.04
CA PHE A 85 -12.83 2.11 2.16
C PHE A 85 -11.94 1.39 3.18
N HIS A 86 -12.44 1.16 4.38
CA HIS A 86 -11.65 0.53 5.45
C HIS A 86 -11.40 -0.96 5.18
N ARG A 87 -12.37 -1.70 4.64
CA ARG A 87 -12.19 -3.11 4.26
C ARG A 87 -11.17 -3.28 3.16
N LEU A 88 -11.26 -2.49 2.10
CA LEU A 88 -10.26 -2.49 1.03
C LEU A 88 -8.88 -2.11 1.57
N GLY A 89 -8.79 -1.07 2.41
CA GLY A 89 -7.53 -0.68 3.03
C GLY A 89 -6.88 -1.81 3.82
N LEU A 90 -7.64 -2.57 4.60
CA LEU A 90 -7.13 -3.74 5.33
C LEU A 90 -6.74 -4.89 4.40
N ALA A 91 -7.57 -5.19 3.39
CA ALA A 91 -7.30 -6.26 2.46
C ALA A 91 -6.01 -6.02 1.66
N VAL A 92 -5.79 -4.78 1.19
CA VAL A 92 -4.61 -4.44 0.38
C VAL A 92 -3.33 -4.31 1.20
N ASN A 93 -3.40 -4.14 2.52
CA ASN A 93 -2.24 -4.21 3.40
C ASN A 93 -1.80 -5.66 3.66
N GLY A 94 -2.68 -6.65 3.44
CA GLY A 94 -2.33 -8.06 3.50
C GLY A 94 -1.40 -8.48 2.36
N GLN A 95 -0.56 -9.48 2.62
CA GLN A 95 0.23 -10.12 1.57
C GLN A 95 -0.72 -10.81 0.58
N ASN A 96 -0.42 -10.70 -0.71
CA ASN A 96 -1.16 -11.38 -1.80
C ASN A 96 -2.60 -10.90 -2.06
N TRP A 97 -2.97 -9.67 -1.74
CA TRP A 97 -4.30 -9.17 -2.08
C TRP A 97 -4.63 -9.24 -3.60
N LEU A 98 -3.60 -9.25 -4.46
CA LEU A 98 -3.72 -9.39 -5.92
C LEU A 98 -4.24 -10.79 -6.33
N THR A 99 -4.15 -11.78 -5.46
CA THR A 99 -4.67 -13.14 -5.69
C THR A 99 -6.13 -13.29 -5.28
N LEU A 100 -6.70 -12.28 -4.61
CA LEU A 100 -8.12 -12.30 -4.26
C LEU A 100 -8.97 -12.12 -5.51
N ASP A 101 -9.88 -13.06 -5.74
CA ASP A 101 -10.79 -13.00 -6.89
C ASP A 101 -11.88 -11.93 -6.67
N PRO A 102 -11.93 -10.88 -7.51
CA PRO A 102 -13.00 -9.89 -7.44
C PRO A 102 -14.36 -10.44 -7.94
N ALA A 103 -14.40 -11.60 -8.58
CA ALA A 103 -15.63 -12.28 -8.97
C ALA A 103 -16.24 -13.11 -7.84
N ASP A 104 -15.45 -13.52 -6.84
CA ASP A 104 -15.96 -14.22 -5.66
C ASP A 104 -16.71 -13.26 -4.73
N PRO A 105 -18.04 -13.35 -4.58
CA PRO A 105 -18.81 -12.45 -3.72
C PRO A 105 -18.49 -12.60 -2.23
N LYS A 106 -17.77 -13.63 -1.82
CA LYS A 106 -17.31 -13.83 -0.45
C LYS A 106 -15.99 -13.11 -0.18
N SER A 107 -15.21 -12.85 -1.22
CA SER A 107 -13.96 -12.08 -1.08
C SER A 107 -14.25 -10.62 -0.75
N VAL A 108 -13.30 -9.95 -0.09
CA VAL A 108 -13.41 -8.52 0.20
C VAL A 108 -13.50 -7.70 -1.09
N LEU A 109 -12.78 -8.11 -2.14
CA LEU A 109 -12.82 -7.44 -3.45
C LEU A 109 -14.17 -7.63 -4.13
N GLY A 110 -14.75 -8.84 -4.08
CA GLY A 110 -16.07 -9.12 -4.64
C GLY A 110 -17.19 -8.38 -3.91
N GLN A 111 -17.11 -8.29 -2.57
CA GLN A 111 -18.04 -7.47 -1.79
C GLN A 111 -17.95 -5.98 -2.15
N ALA A 112 -16.73 -5.45 -2.27
CA ALA A 112 -16.51 -4.07 -2.69
C ALA A 112 -17.02 -3.81 -4.13
N ARG A 113 -16.75 -4.74 -5.06
CA ARG A 113 -17.28 -4.70 -6.43
C ARG A 113 -18.80 -4.68 -6.46
N GLY A 114 -19.44 -5.48 -5.60
CA GLY A 114 -20.91 -5.53 -5.48
C GLY A 114 -21.56 -4.22 -4.99
N ARG A 115 -20.79 -3.28 -4.42
CA ARG A 115 -21.30 -1.95 -4.05
C ARG A 115 -21.53 -1.03 -5.26
N GLY A 116 -20.98 -1.37 -6.41
CA GLY A 116 -21.17 -0.64 -7.65
C GLY A 116 -20.27 0.58 -7.84
N PRO A 117 -20.34 1.20 -9.04
CA PRO A 117 -19.38 2.23 -9.44
C PRO A 117 -19.49 3.53 -8.62
N ALA A 118 -20.66 3.89 -8.12
CA ALA A 118 -20.84 5.11 -7.34
C ALA A 118 -20.06 5.06 -6.01
N VAL A 119 -20.16 3.94 -5.28
CA VAL A 119 -19.42 3.74 -4.02
C VAL A 119 -17.92 3.63 -4.29
N LEU A 120 -17.51 2.88 -5.31
CA LEU A 120 -16.10 2.74 -5.66
C LEU A 120 -15.45 4.04 -6.11
N ASN A 121 -16.18 4.90 -6.84
CA ASN A 121 -15.71 6.25 -7.17
C ASN A 121 -15.51 7.11 -5.91
N ALA A 122 -16.43 7.07 -4.96
CA ALA A 122 -16.29 7.80 -3.71
C ALA A 122 -15.10 7.26 -2.89
N VAL A 123 -14.91 5.93 -2.84
CA VAL A 123 -13.75 5.30 -2.18
C VAL A 123 -12.43 5.72 -2.85
N LEU A 124 -12.38 5.73 -4.18
CA LEU A 124 -11.21 6.18 -4.93
C LEU A 124 -10.89 7.65 -4.65
N ASP A 125 -11.91 8.51 -4.66
CA ASP A 125 -11.79 9.92 -4.35
C ASP A 125 -11.19 10.18 -2.96
N GLU A 126 -11.77 9.54 -1.95
CA GLU A 126 -11.30 9.66 -0.57
C GLU A 126 -9.90 9.04 -0.37
N ALA A 127 -9.60 7.95 -1.07
CA ALA A 127 -8.28 7.34 -1.03
C ALA A 127 -7.20 8.25 -1.64
N LEU A 128 -7.53 8.96 -2.73
CA LEU A 128 -6.65 9.98 -3.33
C LEU A 128 -6.42 11.15 -2.37
N LYS A 129 -7.49 11.70 -1.77
CA LYS A 129 -7.41 12.82 -0.82
C LYS A 129 -6.58 12.49 0.43
N ASN A 130 -6.68 11.25 0.91
CA ASN A 130 -6.01 10.81 2.13
C ASN A 130 -4.70 10.05 1.85
N ASN A 131 -4.20 10.09 0.62
CA ASN A 131 -2.94 9.48 0.19
C ASN A 131 -2.84 7.96 0.48
N ARG A 132 -3.99 7.26 0.42
CA ARG A 132 -4.10 5.81 0.59
C ARG A 132 -3.94 5.12 -0.77
N LEU A 133 -2.71 5.17 -1.31
CA LEU A 133 -2.42 4.77 -2.69
C LEU A 133 -2.88 3.36 -3.06
N LEU A 134 -2.84 2.43 -2.12
CA LEU A 134 -3.24 1.05 -2.42
C LEU A 134 -4.74 0.85 -2.43
N THR A 135 -5.43 1.47 -1.48
CA THR A 135 -6.89 1.50 -1.49
C THR A 135 -7.36 2.16 -2.79
N ALA A 136 -6.67 3.25 -3.22
CA ALA A 136 -6.93 3.89 -4.51
C ALA A 136 -6.67 2.93 -5.69
N THR A 137 -5.55 2.19 -5.67
CA THR A 137 -5.22 1.22 -6.72
C THR A 137 -6.25 0.10 -6.79
N ALA A 138 -6.69 -0.44 -5.65
CA ALA A 138 -7.72 -1.48 -5.61
C ALA A 138 -9.08 -0.96 -6.12
N ALA A 139 -9.50 0.22 -5.68
CA ALA A 139 -10.74 0.84 -6.14
C ALA A 139 -10.72 1.12 -7.65
N ALA A 140 -9.58 1.62 -8.19
CA ALA A 140 -9.41 1.83 -9.63
C ALA A 140 -9.54 0.52 -10.42
N ARG A 141 -8.89 -0.56 -9.97
CA ARG A 141 -9.00 -1.88 -10.61
C ARG A 141 -10.43 -2.39 -10.61
N LEU A 142 -11.12 -2.32 -9.47
CA LEU A 142 -12.51 -2.77 -9.35
C LEU A 142 -13.46 -1.97 -10.27
N LEU A 143 -13.22 -0.67 -10.44
CA LEU A 143 -13.96 0.14 -11.42
C LEU A 143 -13.72 -0.36 -12.86
N GLY A 144 -12.47 -0.72 -13.19
CA GLY A 144 -12.13 -1.33 -14.47
C GLY A 144 -12.80 -2.70 -14.66
N ASP A 145 -12.84 -3.53 -13.62
CA ASP A 145 -13.46 -4.87 -13.66
C ASP A 145 -15.00 -4.80 -13.79
N LEU A 146 -15.64 -3.74 -13.30
CA LEU A 146 -17.05 -3.47 -13.58
C LEU A 146 -17.28 -3.14 -15.04
N GLY A 147 -16.34 -2.48 -15.70
CA GLY A 147 -16.44 -2.11 -17.12
C GLY A 147 -17.55 -1.09 -17.43
N GLU A 148 -18.07 -0.39 -16.42
CA GLU A 148 -19.17 0.56 -16.55
C GLU A 148 -18.67 1.98 -16.75
N ILE A 149 -19.20 2.71 -17.75
CA ILE A 149 -18.87 4.12 -18.01
C ILE A 149 -19.13 5.01 -16.77
N ALA A 150 -20.04 4.60 -15.90
CA ALA A 150 -20.30 5.28 -14.63
C ALA A 150 -19.03 5.41 -13.75
N GLY A 151 -17.98 4.59 -13.97
CA GLY A 151 -16.67 4.75 -13.36
C GLY A 151 -15.96 6.05 -13.73
N LEU A 152 -16.36 6.73 -14.82
CA LEU A 152 -15.87 8.04 -15.22
C LEU A 152 -16.82 9.19 -14.81
N ALA A 153 -17.77 8.93 -13.93
CA ALA A 153 -18.66 9.98 -13.46
C ALA A 153 -17.89 11.01 -12.60
N PRO A 154 -18.06 12.32 -12.86
CA PRO A 154 -17.45 13.35 -12.03
C PRO A 154 -18.08 13.35 -10.64
N LEU A 155 -17.31 13.76 -9.62
CA LEU A 155 -17.80 13.96 -8.26
C LEU A 155 -17.96 15.47 -8.00
N GLY A 156 -19.19 15.92 -8.03
CA GLY A 156 -19.50 17.34 -7.89
C GLY A 156 -18.92 18.17 -9.05
N ARG A 157 -18.00 19.09 -8.75
CA ARG A 157 -17.31 19.93 -9.74
C ARG A 157 -15.95 19.41 -10.17
N GLU A 158 -15.46 18.34 -9.53
CA GLU A 158 -14.17 17.76 -9.82
C GLU A 158 -14.27 16.70 -10.93
N PRO A 159 -13.19 16.54 -11.73
CA PRO A 159 -13.11 15.45 -12.71
C PRO A 159 -13.27 14.09 -12.01
N ALA A 160 -13.67 13.08 -12.78
CA ALA A 160 -13.79 11.72 -12.28
C ALA A 160 -12.52 11.27 -11.54
N PRO A 161 -12.64 10.57 -10.40
CA PRO A 161 -11.49 10.12 -9.62
C PRO A 161 -10.49 9.29 -10.43
N LEU A 162 -10.94 8.46 -11.38
CA LEU A 162 -10.05 7.73 -12.29
C LEU A 162 -9.21 8.67 -13.16
N LEU A 163 -9.76 9.80 -13.62
CA LEU A 163 -8.98 10.77 -14.41
C LEU A 163 -7.93 11.48 -13.54
N ARG A 164 -8.28 11.81 -12.29
CA ARG A 164 -7.31 12.40 -11.35
C ARG A 164 -6.20 11.42 -10.97
N ALA A 165 -6.52 10.12 -10.90
CA ALA A 165 -5.55 9.07 -10.62
C ALA A 165 -4.50 8.92 -11.74
N LEU A 166 -4.78 9.34 -12.99
CA LEU A 166 -3.77 9.37 -14.06
C LEU A 166 -2.62 10.35 -13.79
N ASP A 167 -2.87 11.38 -12.97
CA ASP A 167 -1.89 12.41 -12.60
C ASP A 167 -1.35 12.21 -11.17
N ALA A 168 -1.66 11.08 -10.53
CA ALA A 168 -1.13 10.74 -9.22
C ALA A 168 0.40 10.62 -9.24
N GLY A 169 1.05 10.86 -8.10
CA GLY A 169 2.50 10.72 -7.97
C GLY A 169 3.02 9.29 -8.01
N ASP A 170 2.14 8.29 -7.97
CA ASP A 170 2.49 6.86 -7.99
C ASP A 170 2.14 6.25 -9.35
N THR A 171 3.14 5.68 -10.05
CA THR A 171 2.95 5.13 -11.41
C THR A 171 2.14 3.83 -11.41
N ARG A 172 2.10 3.06 -10.31
CA ARG A 172 1.27 1.86 -10.22
C ARG A 172 -0.21 2.25 -10.20
N LEU A 173 -0.53 3.32 -9.46
CA LEU A 173 -1.88 3.88 -9.46
C LEU A 173 -2.23 4.49 -10.82
N GLN A 174 -1.29 5.23 -11.45
CA GLN A 174 -1.48 5.73 -12.82
C GLN A 174 -1.78 4.60 -13.79
N TYR A 175 -1.01 3.50 -13.73
CA TYR A 175 -1.22 2.33 -14.58
C TYR A 175 -2.58 1.68 -14.30
N ALA A 176 -2.93 1.44 -13.04
CA ALA A 176 -4.21 0.85 -12.67
C ALA A 176 -5.40 1.69 -13.16
N ALA A 177 -5.29 3.03 -13.07
CA ALA A 177 -6.30 3.93 -13.59
C ALA A 177 -6.38 3.89 -15.13
N ALA A 178 -5.24 3.90 -15.82
CA ALA A 178 -5.19 3.82 -17.29
C ALA A 178 -5.75 2.49 -17.79
N GLU A 179 -5.38 1.37 -17.15
CA GLU A 179 -5.92 0.06 -17.44
C GLU A 179 -7.44 0.01 -17.20
N ALA A 180 -7.90 0.50 -16.03
CA ALA A 180 -9.32 0.57 -15.72
C ALA A 180 -10.09 1.34 -16.79
N ILE A 181 -9.63 2.54 -17.15
CA ILE A 181 -10.28 3.36 -18.17
C ILE A 181 -10.31 2.65 -19.52
N SER A 182 -9.25 1.92 -19.90
CA SER A 182 -9.24 1.15 -21.15
C SER A 182 -10.31 0.05 -21.19
N ARG A 183 -10.63 -0.53 -20.03
CA ARG A 183 -11.68 -1.56 -19.90
C ARG A 183 -13.09 -0.99 -19.93
N LEU A 184 -13.29 0.30 -19.60
CA LEU A 184 -14.61 0.95 -19.63
C LEU A 184 -15.17 1.13 -21.05
N LYS A 185 -14.41 0.80 -22.10
CA LYS A 185 -14.84 0.85 -23.53
C LYS A 185 -15.47 2.19 -23.91
N VAL A 186 -14.84 3.29 -23.51
CA VAL A 186 -15.30 4.63 -23.85
C VAL A 186 -15.17 4.82 -25.35
N GLY A 187 -16.30 4.88 -26.04
CA GLY A 187 -16.37 4.89 -27.52
C GLY A 187 -16.02 6.23 -28.19
N GLN A 188 -15.74 7.27 -27.40
CA GLN A 188 -15.39 8.60 -27.91
C GLN A 188 -14.19 9.17 -27.15
N PRO A 189 -13.35 10.01 -27.79
CA PRO A 189 -12.29 10.73 -27.10
C PRO A 189 -12.84 11.56 -25.92
N PHE A 190 -12.18 11.50 -24.77
CA PHE A 190 -12.52 12.25 -23.57
C PHE A 190 -11.29 13.02 -23.08
N GLN A 191 -11.52 13.99 -22.21
CA GLN A 191 -10.44 14.74 -21.59
C GLN A 191 -9.57 13.76 -20.76
N GLY A 192 -8.26 13.65 -21.12
CA GLY A 192 -7.33 12.69 -20.49
C GLY A 192 -7.03 11.45 -21.34
N SER A 193 -7.76 11.19 -22.44
CA SER A 193 -7.48 10.02 -23.29
C SER A 193 -6.03 9.93 -23.83
N PRO A 194 -5.33 11.03 -24.18
CA PRO A 194 -3.91 10.96 -24.55
C PRO A 194 -3.02 10.51 -23.39
N ARG A 195 -3.37 10.89 -22.16
CA ARG A 195 -2.62 10.50 -20.97
C ARG A 195 -2.72 9.00 -20.67
N VAL A 196 -3.89 8.40 -20.90
CA VAL A 196 -4.08 6.94 -20.81
C VAL A 196 -3.14 6.21 -21.74
N VAL A 197 -3.11 6.62 -23.03
CA VAL A 197 -2.23 6.01 -24.04
C VAL A 197 -0.76 6.16 -23.65
N GLU A 198 -0.36 7.33 -23.19
CA GLU A 198 1.02 7.59 -22.78
C GLU A 198 1.45 6.70 -21.59
N ILE A 199 0.61 6.57 -20.56
CA ILE A 199 0.90 5.71 -19.40
C ILE A 199 1.02 4.25 -19.84
N LEU A 200 0.06 3.74 -20.62
CA LEU A 200 0.10 2.36 -21.11
C LEU A 200 1.32 2.09 -22.00
N ARG A 201 1.68 3.05 -22.87
CA ARG A 201 2.88 2.97 -23.70
C ARG A 201 4.15 2.95 -22.86
N GLN A 202 4.28 3.85 -21.88
CA GLN A 202 5.42 3.88 -20.96
C GLN A 202 5.55 2.58 -20.19
N THR A 203 4.45 2.05 -19.67
CA THR A 203 4.44 0.79 -18.93
C THR A 203 4.84 -0.38 -19.85
N ALA A 204 4.33 -0.44 -21.07
CA ALA A 204 4.71 -1.48 -22.03
C ALA A 204 6.20 -1.42 -22.40
N LEU A 205 6.77 -0.23 -22.50
CA LEU A 205 8.20 -0.04 -22.75
C LEU A 205 9.07 -0.36 -21.53
N SER A 206 8.53 -0.17 -20.32
CA SER A 206 9.22 -0.48 -19.05
C SER A 206 9.04 -1.95 -18.62
N GLY A 207 8.01 -2.62 -19.11
CA GLY A 207 7.53 -3.94 -18.65
C GLY A 207 8.41 -5.15 -19.04
N GLY A 208 9.61 -4.93 -19.59
CA GLY A 208 10.62 -5.98 -19.84
C GLY A 208 11.87 -5.82 -18.97
N GLY A 209 11.93 -4.82 -18.10
CA GLY A 209 13.08 -4.53 -17.24
C GLY A 209 13.08 -5.35 -15.95
N ARG A 210 14.29 -5.68 -15.47
CA ARG A 210 14.47 -6.24 -14.12
C ARG A 210 13.99 -5.23 -13.08
N PRO A 211 13.36 -5.67 -11.97
CA PRO A 211 13.03 -4.78 -10.87
C PRO A 211 14.30 -4.16 -10.29
N TYR A 212 14.22 -2.92 -9.85
CA TYR A 212 15.36 -2.26 -9.24
C TYR A 212 15.44 -2.53 -7.74
N ALA A 213 16.67 -2.77 -7.26
CA ALA A 213 17.02 -2.74 -5.86
C ALA A 213 17.89 -1.52 -5.55
N ILE A 214 17.66 -0.88 -4.40
CA ILE A 214 18.53 0.18 -3.87
C ILE A 214 19.51 -0.45 -2.88
N VAL A 215 20.79 -0.11 -3.01
CA VAL A 215 21.83 -0.47 -2.04
C VAL A 215 22.31 0.79 -1.33
N GLY A 216 21.86 0.97 -0.08
CA GLY A 216 22.27 2.05 0.80
C GLY A 216 23.51 1.67 1.61
N GLU A 217 24.70 1.97 1.10
CA GLU A 217 25.98 1.59 1.68
C GLU A 217 27.01 2.71 1.49
N VAL A 218 27.75 3.00 2.56
CA VAL A 218 28.79 4.05 2.55
C VAL A 218 30.09 3.58 1.89
N SER A 219 30.44 2.28 2.03
CA SER A 219 31.63 1.70 1.42
C SER A 219 31.34 1.33 -0.05
N PRO A 220 32.07 1.91 -1.02
CA PRO A 220 31.87 1.59 -2.45
C PRO A 220 32.12 0.12 -2.76
N ASP A 221 33.11 -0.49 -2.12
CA ASP A 221 33.45 -1.90 -2.35
C ASP A 221 32.30 -2.82 -1.90
N ARG A 222 31.79 -2.62 -0.67
CA ARG A 222 30.63 -3.38 -0.20
C ARG A 222 29.36 -3.11 -1.00
N ALA A 223 29.17 -1.87 -1.43
CA ALA A 223 28.05 -1.55 -2.32
C ALA A 223 28.14 -2.34 -3.63
N THR A 224 29.35 -2.49 -4.17
CA THR A 224 29.61 -3.26 -5.39
C THR A 224 29.35 -4.75 -5.18
N ASP A 225 29.82 -5.33 -4.06
CA ASP A 225 29.61 -6.74 -3.72
C ASP A 225 28.11 -7.06 -3.57
N VAL A 226 27.39 -6.25 -2.79
CA VAL A 226 25.95 -6.41 -2.60
C VAL A 226 25.19 -6.22 -3.93
N ALA A 227 25.60 -5.25 -4.73
CA ALA A 227 25.01 -5.04 -6.06
C ALA A 227 25.24 -6.22 -6.99
N GLY A 228 26.40 -6.88 -6.92
CA GLY A 228 26.70 -8.12 -7.65
C GLY A 228 25.71 -9.23 -7.30
N MET A 229 25.56 -9.54 -6.02
CA MET A 229 24.63 -10.56 -5.52
C MET A 229 23.17 -10.26 -5.93
N LEU A 230 22.73 -9.00 -5.83
CA LEU A 230 21.38 -8.63 -6.22
C LEU A 230 21.14 -8.75 -7.72
N ARG A 231 22.16 -8.46 -8.57
CA ARG A 231 22.06 -8.67 -10.02
C ARG A 231 21.93 -10.15 -10.38
N GLU A 232 22.62 -11.04 -9.67
CA GLU A 232 22.46 -12.49 -9.83
C GLU A 232 21.06 -12.96 -9.42
N LEU A 233 20.46 -12.32 -8.42
CA LEU A 233 19.07 -12.56 -8.00
C LEU A 233 18.01 -11.94 -8.94
N GLY A 234 18.45 -11.26 -10.02
CA GLY A 234 17.55 -10.75 -11.06
C GLY A 234 17.15 -9.29 -10.91
N PHE A 235 17.83 -8.51 -10.08
CA PHE A 235 17.59 -7.08 -9.92
C PHE A 235 18.54 -6.23 -10.77
N ASP A 236 18.07 -5.07 -11.21
CA ASP A 236 18.94 -3.95 -11.53
C ASP A 236 19.21 -3.16 -10.23
N VAL A 237 20.39 -2.55 -10.10
CA VAL A 237 20.81 -2.00 -8.82
C VAL A 237 21.19 -0.53 -8.92
N LEU A 238 20.66 0.27 -7.97
CA LEU A 238 21.04 1.66 -7.73
C LEU A 238 21.81 1.74 -6.41
N ALA A 239 23.07 2.20 -6.47
CA ALA A 239 23.86 2.47 -5.27
C ALA A 239 23.53 3.87 -4.72
N ALA A 240 23.36 3.97 -3.41
CA ALA A 240 23.11 5.20 -2.69
C ALA A 240 24.06 5.29 -1.48
N PRO A 241 24.98 6.26 -1.43
CA PRO A 241 25.97 6.38 -0.36
C PRO A 241 25.42 6.91 0.95
N SER A 242 24.13 7.24 1.01
CA SER A 242 23.47 7.75 2.22
C SER A 242 21.98 7.38 2.28
N GLY A 243 21.42 7.38 3.49
CA GLY A 243 19.99 7.12 3.69
C GLY A 243 19.10 8.10 2.96
N ARG A 244 19.46 9.38 2.93
CA ARG A 244 18.75 10.43 2.19
C ARG A 244 18.73 10.16 0.69
N GLU A 245 19.84 9.71 0.12
CA GLU A 245 19.92 9.42 -1.31
C GLU A 245 19.19 8.12 -1.65
N ALA A 246 19.22 7.11 -0.77
CA ALA A 246 18.42 5.89 -0.90
C ALA A 246 16.91 6.22 -0.94
N PHE A 247 16.45 7.01 0.02
CA PHE A 247 15.05 7.47 0.04
C PHE A 247 14.68 8.28 -1.21
N ARG A 248 15.54 9.24 -1.61
CA ARG A 248 15.29 10.06 -2.80
C ARG A 248 15.16 9.19 -4.06
N ALA A 249 16.06 8.22 -4.24
CA ALA A 249 15.99 7.29 -5.36
C ALA A 249 14.69 6.48 -5.33
N ALA A 250 14.29 5.98 -4.14
CA ALA A 250 13.04 5.24 -3.96
C ALA A 250 11.80 6.09 -4.25
N ALA A 251 11.78 7.35 -3.80
CA ALA A 251 10.63 8.23 -3.96
C ALA A 251 10.45 8.77 -5.40
N THR A 252 11.51 8.75 -6.22
CA THR A 252 11.46 9.24 -7.61
C THR A 252 11.19 8.16 -8.64
N ARG A 253 11.31 6.88 -8.26
CA ARG A 253 11.12 5.74 -9.15
C ARG A 253 10.06 4.80 -8.59
N SER A 254 9.26 4.25 -9.47
CA SER A 254 8.18 3.31 -9.10
C SER A 254 8.53 1.84 -9.32
N ASP A 255 9.65 1.58 -9.99
CA ASP A 255 10.16 0.25 -10.30
C ASP A 255 11.14 -0.28 -9.23
N ILE A 256 11.28 0.44 -8.11
CA ILE A 256 12.04 -0.04 -6.96
C ILE A 256 11.23 -1.10 -6.23
N ALA A 257 11.78 -2.31 -6.18
CA ALA A 257 11.15 -3.47 -5.57
C ALA A 257 11.78 -3.86 -4.22
N LEU A 258 12.98 -3.36 -3.91
CA LEU A 258 13.74 -3.72 -2.73
C LEU A 258 14.69 -2.60 -2.32
N ALA A 259 14.87 -2.37 -1.01
CA ALA A 259 15.94 -1.55 -0.47
C ALA A 259 16.82 -2.37 0.49
N VAL A 260 18.13 -2.43 0.23
CA VAL A 260 19.12 -3.06 1.09
C VAL A 260 19.94 -1.95 1.73
N LEU A 261 19.86 -1.81 3.06
CA LEU A 261 20.46 -0.70 3.79
C LEU A 261 21.49 -1.20 4.81
N HIS A 262 22.67 -0.55 4.84
CA HIS A 262 23.67 -0.84 5.87
C HIS A 262 23.27 -0.24 7.22
N PRO A 263 23.49 -0.91 8.37
CA PRO A 263 23.13 -0.41 9.71
C PRO A 263 23.77 0.94 10.07
N ASN A 264 24.96 1.22 9.55
CA ASN A 264 25.68 2.47 9.81
C ASN A 264 25.60 3.45 8.63
N ILE A 265 24.47 3.48 7.93
CA ILE A 265 24.24 4.45 6.86
C ILE A 265 24.26 5.88 7.42
N ILE A 266 24.77 6.82 6.63
CA ILE A 266 25.00 8.21 7.05
C ILE A 266 24.02 9.20 6.41
N ARG A 267 24.06 10.47 6.84
CA ARG A 267 23.23 11.63 6.44
C ARG A 267 21.75 11.50 6.74
N TRP A 268 21.26 10.34 6.99
CA TRP A 268 20.11 9.93 7.78
C TRP A 268 20.52 8.61 8.41
N ALA A 269 20.36 8.51 9.72
CA ALA A 269 20.58 7.26 10.42
C ALA A 269 19.63 6.18 9.88
N LEU A 270 19.93 4.89 10.10
CA LEU A 270 19.09 3.81 9.61
C LEU A 270 17.62 3.95 10.07
N SER A 271 17.41 4.27 11.35
CA SER A 271 16.07 4.48 11.92
C SER A 271 15.30 5.61 11.21
N GLU A 272 15.97 6.74 11.00
CA GLU A 272 15.39 7.88 10.28
C GLU A 272 15.09 7.54 8.82
N THR A 273 16.00 6.79 8.17
CA THR A 273 15.81 6.36 6.78
C THR A 273 14.60 5.44 6.66
N VAL A 274 14.51 4.42 7.52
CA VAL A 274 13.37 3.48 7.53
C VAL A 274 12.07 4.20 7.85
N ALA A 275 12.09 5.15 8.81
CA ALA A 275 10.93 5.97 9.13
C ALA A 275 10.41 6.76 7.94
N ASN A 276 11.33 7.40 7.19
CA ASN A 276 10.95 8.13 5.99
C ASN A 276 10.42 7.21 4.89
N PHE A 277 10.99 6.01 4.72
CA PHE A 277 10.43 4.99 3.80
C PHE A 277 9.01 4.61 4.17
N GLN A 278 8.72 4.44 5.46
CA GLN A 278 7.39 4.04 5.95
C GLN A 278 6.37 5.19 5.91
N ALA A 279 6.82 6.42 6.12
CA ALA A 279 5.95 7.59 6.16
C ALA A 279 5.51 8.07 4.77
N ASP A 280 6.33 7.84 3.73
CA ASP A 280 6.01 8.30 2.38
C ASP A 280 5.21 7.22 1.62
N PRO A 281 4.00 7.53 1.14
CA PRO A 281 3.16 6.59 0.42
C PRO A 281 3.79 5.95 -0.82
N ARG A 282 4.79 6.60 -1.43
CA ARG A 282 5.51 6.09 -2.60
C ARG A 282 6.50 4.99 -2.26
N THR A 283 7.00 4.97 -1.01
CA THR A 283 8.08 4.09 -0.57
C THR A 283 7.69 3.11 0.54
N GLN A 284 6.58 3.36 1.24
CA GLN A 284 6.14 2.59 2.42
C GLN A 284 6.00 1.08 2.20
N ARG A 285 5.94 0.65 0.94
CA ARG A 285 5.80 -0.77 0.56
C ARG A 285 7.06 -1.41 0.07
N ILE A 286 8.09 -0.63 -0.17
CA ILE A 286 9.37 -1.19 -0.57
C ILE A 286 9.91 -1.95 0.64
N PRO A 287 10.06 -3.28 0.55
CA PRO A 287 10.65 -4.03 1.64
C PRO A 287 12.08 -3.57 1.87
N VAL A 288 12.44 -3.39 3.13
CA VAL A 288 13.77 -2.98 3.54
C VAL A 288 14.49 -4.18 4.14
N VAL A 289 15.64 -4.50 3.59
CA VAL A 289 16.59 -5.47 4.19
C VAL A 289 17.74 -4.70 4.83
N VAL A 290 17.88 -4.82 6.12
CA VAL A 290 19.06 -4.32 6.81
C VAL A 290 20.17 -5.36 6.68
N TYR A 291 21.21 -5.04 5.91
CA TYR A 291 22.31 -5.95 5.63
C TYR A 291 23.55 -5.57 6.43
N GLY A 292 23.94 -6.42 7.38
CA GLY A 292 24.95 -6.04 8.35
C GLY A 292 25.64 -7.21 9.08
N PRO A 293 26.55 -6.92 10.03
CA PRO A 293 27.28 -7.95 10.76
C PRO A 293 26.37 -8.73 11.71
N ALA A 294 26.59 -10.04 11.84
CA ALA A 294 25.77 -10.97 12.65
C ALA A 294 25.49 -10.48 14.09
N ARG A 295 26.45 -9.78 14.71
CA ARG A 295 26.30 -9.24 16.07
C ARG A 295 25.15 -8.23 16.24
N LEU A 296 24.63 -7.68 15.16
CA LEU A 296 23.50 -6.76 15.18
C LEU A 296 22.16 -7.45 14.92
N ALA A 297 22.17 -8.71 14.48
CA ALA A 297 20.96 -9.45 14.13
C ALA A 297 19.94 -9.49 15.29
N ASP A 298 20.40 -9.70 16.52
CA ASP A 298 19.52 -9.83 17.69
C ASP A 298 18.79 -8.52 18.02
N LYS A 299 19.40 -7.37 17.75
CA LYS A 299 18.74 -6.06 17.92
C LYS A 299 17.56 -5.88 17.00
N PHE A 300 17.59 -6.53 15.83
CA PHE A 300 16.51 -6.45 14.83
C PHE A 300 15.49 -7.57 14.99
N ARG A 301 15.90 -8.78 15.41
CA ARG A 301 14.99 -9.91 15.70
C ARG A 301 14.04 -9.62 16.85
N ASN A 302 14.53 -8.95 17.90
CA ASN A 302 13.72 -8.64 19.08
C ASN A 302 12.78 -7.43 18.89
N ARG A 303 12.91 -6.71 17.77
CA ARG A 303 12.14 -5.49 17.51
C ARG A 303 10.83 -5.71 16.77
N ALA A 304 10.62 -6.87 16.14
CA ALA A 304 9.52 -6.95 15.18
C ALA A 304 8.90 -8.32 14.91
N PRO A 305 8.20 -8.95 15.84
CA PRO A 305 7.17 -9.86 15.41
C PRO A 305 6.04 -9.03 14.80
N GLY A 306 6.05 -8.83 13.47
CA GLY A 306 4.99 -8.12 12.75
C GLY A 306 5.40 -6.94 11.88
N GLN A 307 6.64 -6.48 11.89
CA GLN A 307 7.12 -5.52 10.87
C GLN A 307 7.36 -6.28 9.55
N THR A 308 6.34 -6.42 8.76
CA THR A 308 6.33 -7.16 7.50
C THR A 308 7.21 -6.54 6.40
N HIS A 309 7.81 -5.36 6.63
CA HIS A 309 8.56 -4.63 5.62
C HIS A 309 10.04 -4.42 5.93
N VAL A 310 10.53 -4.83 7.11
CA VAL A 310 11.95 -4.72 7.47
C VAL A 310 12.48 -6.08 7.89
N ALA A 311 13.42 -6.62 7.12
CA ALA A 311 14.14 -7.86 7.43
C ALA A 311 15.59 -7.58 7.77
N TYR A 312 16.26 -8.48 8.47
CA TYR A 312 17.70 -8.42 8.72
C TYR A 312 18.40 -9.60 8.03
N ALA A 313 19.46 -9.29 7.28
CA ALA A 313 20.35 -10.29 6.71
C ALA A 313 21.80 -10.03 7.16
N THR A 314 22.50 -11.11 7.46
CA THR A 314 23.93 -11.06 7.81
C THR A 314 24.80 -11.06 6.56
N TYR A 315 26.01 -10.54 6.68
CA TYR A 315 26.98 -10.58 5.58
C TYR A 315 27.20 -12.00 5.08
N VAL A 316 27.13 -12.17 3.78
CA VAL A 316 27.42 -13.42 3.05
C VAL A 316 28.28 -13.11 1.83
N SER A 317 28.83 -14.17 1.24
CA SER A 317 29.80 -14.04 0.12
C SER A 317 29.16 -14.32 -1.24
N ASN A 318 27.91 -14.78 -1.29
CA ASN A 318 27.23 -15.14 -2.53
C ASN A 318 25.73 -14.84 -2.47
N SER A 319 25.09 -14.82 -3.63
CA SER A 319 23.68 -14.51 -3.80
C SER A 319 22.74 -15.59 -3.27
N GLU A 320 23.14 -16.86 -3.31
CA GLU A 320 22.34 -17.99 -2.82
C GLU A 320 22.14 -17.92 -1.31
N ASP A 321 23.24 -17.67 -0.57
CA ASP A 321 23.17 -17.47 0.88
C ASP A 321 22.35 -16.23 1.26
N LEU A 322 22.42 -15.16 0.46
CA LEU A 322 21.58 -13.99 0.67
C LEU A 322 20.10 -14.34 0.48
N ALA A 323 19.77 -15.06 -0.59
CA ALA A 323 18.41 -15.47 -0.88
C ALA A 323 17.80 -16.35 0.21
N THR A 324 18.60 -17.23 0.85
CA THR A 324 18.13 -18.07 1.96
C THR A 324 17.83 -17.30 3.23
N GLN A 325 18.41 -16.10 3.41
CA GLN A 325 18.14 -15.25 4.57
C GLN A 325 16.92 -14.34 4.40
N ILE A 326 16.48 -14.09 3.15
CA ILE A 326 15.37 -13.17 2.84
C ILE A 326 14.30 -13.81 1.94
N PRO A 327 13.91 -15.08 2.16
CA PRO A 327 13.00 -15.77 1.25
C PRO A 327 11.62 -15.11 1.20
N GLU A 328 11.11 -14.63 2.33
CA GLU A 328 9.82 -13.93 2.43
C GLU A 328 9.83 -12.62 1.66
N VAL A 329 10.93 -11.85 1.78
CA VAL A 329 11.11 -10.59 1.05
C VAL A 329 11.15 -10.84 -0.46
N LEU A 330 11.90 -11.85 -0.90
CA LEU A 330 11.98 -12.20 -2.33
C LEU A 330 10.64 -12.72 -2.86
N ALA A 331 9.88 -13.49 -2.07
CA ALA A 331 8.54 -13.93 -2.44
C ALA A 331 7.57 -12.73 -2.58
N GLN A 332 7.64 -11.77 -1.66
CA GLN A 332 6.87 -10.54 -1.74
C GLN A 332 7.20 -9.74 -3.00
N VAL A 333 8.48 -9.55 -3.29
CA VAL A 333 8.93 -8.82 -4.49
C VAL A 333 8.46 -9.51 -5.78
N ARG A 334 8.59 -10.84 -5.87
CA ARG A 334 8.15 -11.60 -7.04
C ARG A 334 6.64 -11.57 -7.24
N GLY A 335 5.85 -11.53 -6.16
CA GLY A 335 4.40 -11.39 -6.23
C GLY A 335 3.90 -10.00 -6.63
N THR A 336 4.77 -8.97 -6.57
CA THR A 336 4.41 -7.59 -6.93
C THR A 336 4.82 -7.19 -8.36
N VAL A 337 5.65 -7.99 -9.03
CA VAL A 337 6.04 -7.77 -10.42
C VAL A 337 4.98 -8.39 -11.33
N PRO A 338 4.31 -7.64 -12.21
CA PRO A 338 3.43 -8.20 -13.22
C PRO A 338 4.25 -9.13 -14.13
N THR A 339 3.88 -10.39 -14.21
CA THR A 339 4.37 -11.33 -15.23
C THR A 339 3.73 -11.02 -16.58
#